data_aa5bd75822f54a07f57caeb9aa7adeca
#
_entry.id   aa5bd75822f54a07f57caeb9aa7adeca
#
_cell.length_a   1.000
_cell.length_b   1.000
_cell.length_c   1.000
_cell.angle_alpha   90.00
_cell.angle_beta   90.00
_cell.angle_gamma   90.00
#
_symmetry.space_group_name_H-M   'P 1'
#
loop_
_entity.id
_entity.type
_entity.pdbx_description
1 polymer ?
#
loop_
_entity_poly.entity_id
_entity_poly.type
_entity_poly.pdbx_seq_one_letter_code
_entity_poly.pdbx_strand_id
1 'polypeptide(L)'
;MLLVHGFPFHGGQWDAVVPTLARHARVIVPDLRGFGASAFGAGAKGEAHSMDAHADDLASLLEELSVSEPVTLVGFSMGGYVSFSFWRRHRERVRALALCNTRAIADTSEVAAGRATMAARALVEGATPVVESMLPRLLAPETLATRPDVVSSVRALMEVAPSAGIAAALRGMAVRADSTALLPTIDVPTLVVVGEHDAISPPAEMRGIAAAIPRSRTVELPRCGHMSTHEAAEELAGALKVFVRES
;
A
#
# COMPACT_ATOMS: atom_id res chain seq x y z
N MET A 1 -6.67 4.89 13.46
CA MET A 1 -5.81 4.79 12.27
C MET A 1 -6.42 3.79 11.30
N LEU A 2 -6.31 4.03 10.01
CA LEU A 2 -6.72 3.10 8.95
C LEU A 2 -5.47 2.71 8.15
N LEU A 3 -5.06 1.44 8.21
CA LEU A 3 -3.87 0.92 7.54
C LEU A 3 -4.26 0.17 6.28
N VAL A 4 -3.82 0.63 5.12
CA VAL A 4 -4.18 0.09 3.81
C VAL A 4 -2.98 -0.63 3.21
N HIS A 5 -3.14 -1.94 2.95
CA HIS A 5 -2.09 -2.80 2.47
C HIS A 5 -1.73 -2.57 0.99
N GLY A 6 -0.57 -3.07 0.58
CA GLY A 6 -0.10 -3.07 -0.80
C GLY A 6 -0.55 -4.30 -1.61
N PHE A 7 -0.14 -4.34 -2.88
CA PHE A 7 -0.34 -5.45 -3.79
C PHE A 7 0.83 -6.46 -3.72
N PRO A 8 0.60 -7.76 -3.74
CA PRO A 8 -0.67 -8.49 -3.71
C PRO A 8 -0.98 -9.02 -2.30
N PHE A 9 -0.85 -8.20 -1.30
CA PHE A 9 -0.95 -8.56 0.12
C PHE A 9 -2.40 -8.47 0.63
N HIS A 10 -2.56 -8.67 1.94
CA HIS A 10 -3.76 -8.46 2.73
C HIS A 10 -3.39 -7.80 4.07
N GLY A 11 -4.34 -7.62 4.97
CA GLY A 11 -4.13 -6.95 6.26
C GLY A 11 -2.98 -7.52 7.08
N GLY A 12 -2.70 -8.82 6.98
CA GLY A 12 -1.56 -9.47 7.62
C GLY A 12 -0.18 -8.88 7.29
N GLN A 13 -0.08 -8.09 6.22
CA GLN A 13 1.12 -7.30 5.94
C GLN A 13 1.54 -6.41 7.12
N TRP A 14 0.59 -5.99 7.94
CA TRP A 14 0.78 -5.05 9.05
C TRP A 14 1.01 -5.73 10.42
N ASP A 15 1.02 -7.08 10.49
CA ASP A 15 1.03 -7.83 11.74
C ASP A 15 2.19 -7.46 12.67
N ALA A 16 3.38 -7.19 12.12
CA ALA A 16 4.54 -6.79 12.90
C ALA A 16 4.47 -5.32 13.38
N VAL A 17 3.66 -4.48 12.74
CA VAL A 17 3.55 -3.04 13.02
C VAL A 17 2.40 -2.73 13.99
N VAL A 18 1.27 -3.43 13.84
CA VAL A 18 0.03 -3.22 14.60
C VAL A 18 0.21 -3.26 16.12
N PRO A 19 0.96 -4.21 16.73
CA PRO A 19 1.08 -4.29 18.19
C PRO A 19 1.64 -3.01 18.83
N THR A 20 2.55 -2.32 18.14
CA THR A 20 3.09 -1.05 18.60
C THR A 20 2.08 0.07 18.49
N LEU A 21 1.35 0.15 17.36
CA LEU A 21 0.38 1.22 17.11
C LEU A 21 -0.88 1.10 17.96
N ALA A 22 -1.35 -0.13 18.20
CA ALA A 22 -2.56 -0.42 18.98
C ALA A 22 -2.47 0.01 20.46
N ARG A 23 -1.26 0.25 20.96
CA ARG A 23 -1.04 0.83 22.30
C ARG A 23 -1.36 2.32 22.37
N HIS A 24 -1.50 2.98 21.22
CA HIS A 24 -1.62 4.44 21.13
C HIS A 24 -2.86 4.93 20.38
N ALA A 25 -3.51 4.06 19.59
CA ALA A 25 -4.69 4.39 18.82
C ALA A 25 -5.54 3.14 18.50
N ARG A 26 -6.82 3.33 18.22
CA ARG A 26 -7.63 2.31 17.55
C ARG A 26 -7.08 2.10 16.15
N VAL A 27 -6.71 0.87 15.80
CA VAL A 27 -6.15 0.50 14.50
C VAL A 27 -7.19 -0.33 13.74
N ILE A 28 -7.46 0.07 12.50
CA ILE A 28 -8.35 -0.63 11.57
C ILE A 28 -7.47 -1.08 10.39
N VAL A 29 -7.48 -2.37 10.10
CA VAL A 29 -6.65 -3.00 9.08
C VAL A 29 -7.56 -3.84 8.17
N PRO A 30 -8.20 -3.23 7.17
CA PRO A 30 -9.06 -3.96 6.25
C PRO A 30 -8.24 -4.78 5.27
N ASP A 31 -8.82 -5.89 4.82
CA ASP A 31 -8.45 -6.50 3.57
C ASP A 31 -9.17 -5.76 2.44
N LEU A 32 -8.42 -5.24 1.49
CA LEU A 32 -9.01 -4.62 0.30
C LEU A 32 -9.78 -5.66 -0.51
N ARG A 33 -10.86 -5.24 -1.15
CA ARG A 33 -11.71 -6.10 -2.01
C ARG A 33 -10.85 -6.95 -2.97
N GLY A 34 -11.08 -8.25 -2.94
CA GLY A 34 -10.33 -9.25 -3.72
C GLY A 34 -9.17 -9.92 -2.97
N PHE A 35 -8.86 -9.48 -1.73
CA PHE A 35 -7.75 -10.02 -0.94
C PHE A 35 -8.23 -10.50 0.44
N GLY A 36 -7.45 -11.39 1.05
CA GLY A 36 -7.68 -11.89 2.41
C GLY A 36 -9.13 -12.34 2.63
N ALA A 37 -9.75 -11.89 3.71
CA ALA A 37 -11.15 -12.19 4.04
C ALA A 37 -12.17 -11.49 3.12
N SER A 38 -11.73 -10.47 2.34
CA SER A 38 -12.53 -9.76 1.33
C SER A 38 -12.34 -10.33 -0.08
N ALA A 39 -11.88 -11.59 -0.20
CA ALA A 39 -11.68 -12.27 -1.47
C ALA A 39 -13.00 -12.39 -2.25
N PHE A 40 -12.90 -12.41 -3.59
CA PHE A 40 -14.06 -12.64 -4.44
C PHE A 40 -14.53 -14.10 -4.31
N GLY A 41 -15.83 -14.31 -4.51
CA GLY A 41 -16.41 -15.65 -4.59
C GLY A 41 -15.85 -16.47 -5.76
N ALA A 42 -16.07 -17.79 -5.72
CA ALA A 42 -15.67 -18.70 -6.78
C ALA A 42 -16.23 -18.26 -8.14
N GLY A 43 -15.41 -18.36 -9.18
CA GLY A 43 -15.78 -17.99 -10.56
C GLY A 43 -15.61 -16.50 -10.91
N ALA A 44 -15.12 -15.67 -10.00
CA ALA A 44 -14.81 -14.28 -10.30
C ALA A 44 -13.74 -14.18 -11.41
N LYS A 45 -13.95 -13.25 -12.37
CA LYS A 45 -13.08 -13.08 -13.55
C LYS A 45 -12.00 -12.02 -13.37
N GLY A 46 -11.89 -11.46 -12.16
CA GLY A 46 -10.90 -10.40 -11.87
C GLY A 46 -11.17 -9.13 -12.70
N GLU A 47 -12.41 -8.68 -12.78
CA GLU A 47 -12.75 -7.38 -13.37
C GLU A 47 -12.01 -6.26 -12.66
N ALA A 48 -11.70 -5.18 -13.38
CA ALA A 48 -10.90 -4.09 -12.82
C ALA A 48 -11.55 -3.46 -11.58
N HIS A 49 -10.80 -3.37 -10.51
CA HIS A 49 -11.17 -2.60 -9.32
C HIS A 49 -10.32 -1.35 -9.26
N SER A 50 -10.93 -0.20 -9.54
CA SER A 50 -10.24 1.07 -9.54
C SER A 50 -9.80 1.47 -8.13
N MET A 51 -8.79 2.32 -8.03
CA MET A 51 -8.36 2.88 -6.75
C MET A 51 -9.48 3.70 -6.09
N ASP A 52 -10.36 4.28 -6.90
CA ASP A 52 -11.57 4.98 -6.42
C ASP A 52 -12.58 4.03 -5.76
N ALA A 53 -12.82 2.87 -6.36
CA ALA A 53 -13.71 1.88 -5.76
C ALA A 53 -13.18 1.39 -4.40
N HIS A 54 -11.86 1.16 -4.29
CA HIS A 54 -11.26 0.83 -3.00
C HIS A 54 -11.38 1.98 -1.99
N ALA A 55 -11.25 3.23 -2.43
CA ALA A 55 -11.42 4.40 -1.58
C ALA A 55 -12.85 4.52 -1.04
N ASP A 56 -13.85 4.28 -1.90
CA ASP A 56 -15.27 4.29 -1.51
C ASP A 56 -15.60 3.14 -0.54
N ASP A 57 -15.03 1.93 -0.77
CA ASP A 57 -15.15 0.82 0.17
C ASP A 57 -14.62 1.17 1.56
N LEU A 58 -13.46 1.85 1.63
CA LEU A 58 -12.88 2.27 2.91
C LEU A 58 -13.73 3.34 3.60
N ALA A 59 -14.33 4.26 2.87
CA ALA A 59 -15.25 5.26 3.43
C ALA A 59 -16.49 4.57 4.01
N SER A 60 -17.10 3.65 3.26
CA SER A 60 -18.24 2.85 3.72
C SER A 60 -17.90 2.00 4.95
N LEU A 61 -16.71 1.39 4.98
CA LEU A 61 -16.23 0.63 6.14
C LEU A 61 -16.15 1.51 7.39
N LEU A 62 -15.65 2.74 7.27
CA LEU A 62 -15.60 3.67 8.41
C LEU A 62 -17.00 4.02 8.92
N GLU A 63 -17.99 4.14 8.05
CA GLU A 63 -19.40 4.37 8.41
C GLU A 63 -19.99 3.14 9.13
N GLU A 64 -19.81 1.94 8.59
CA GLU A 64 -20.27 0.70 9.21
C GLU A 64 -19.67 0.46 10.60
N LEU A 65 -18.40 0.84 10.78
CA LEU A 65 -17.69 0.76 12.07
C LEU A 65 -18.03 1.93 13.02
N SER A 66 -18.95 2.82 12.63
CA SER A 66 -19.35 4.02 13.38
C SER A 66 -18.13 4.90 13.75
N VAL A 67 -17.16 5.02 12.83
CA VAL A 67 -16.01 5.91 12.98
C VAL A 67 -16.40 7.26 12.36
N SER A 68 -16.89 8.19 13.16
CA SER A 68 -17.31 9.54 12.71
C SER A 68 -16.14 10.50 12.55
N GLU A 69 -15.14 10.38 13.41
CA GLU A 69 -13.99 11.28 13.40
C GLU A 69 -13.05 11.01 12.23
N PRO A 70 -12.40 12.06 11.67
CA PRO A 70 -11.38 11.88 10.65
C PRO A 70 -10.22 11.00 11.15
N VAL A 71 -9.73 10.13 10.28
CA VAL A 71 -8.70 9.13 10.62
C VAL A 71 -7.29 9.56 10.19
N THR A 72 -6.28 9.01 10.83
CA THR A 72 -4.95 8.93 10.23
C THR A 72 -4.97 7.79 9.22
N LEU A 73 -4.86 8.12 7.95
CA LEU A 73 -4.81 7.17 6.83
C LEU A 73 -3.37 6.80 6.53
N VAL A 74 -3.05 5.52 6.52
CA VAL A 74 -1.70 4.99 6.23
C VAL A 74 -1.80 4.09 5.02
N GLY A 75 -1.22 4.48 3.89
CA GLY A 75 -1.24 3.70 2.67
C GLY A 75 0.14 3.17 2.30
N PHE A 76 0.24 1.86 2.09
CA PHE A 76 1.46 1.20 1.67
C PHE A 76 1.38 0.82 0.19
N SER A 77 2.32 1.24 -0.64
CA SER A 77 2.43 0.87 -2.06
C SER A 77 1.10 1.13 -2.82
N MET A 78 0.40 0.10 -3.29
CA MET A 78 -0.96 0.22 -3.85
C MET A 78 -1.92 0.91 -2.87
N GLY A 79 -1.80 0.65 -1.56
CA GLY A 79 -2.57 1.36 -0.53
C GLY A 79 -2.34 2.87 -0.54
N GLY A 80 -1.16 3.33 -0.98
CA GLY A 80 -0.89 4.74 -1.24
C GLY A 80 -1.67 5.28 -2.45
N TYR A 81 -1.81 4.50 -3.54
CA TYR A 81 -2.68 4.88 -4.67
C TYR A 81 -4.15 5.01 -4.23
N VAL A 82 -4.61 4.08 -3.38
CA VAL A 82 -5.94 4.15 -2.76
C VAL A 82 -6.04 5.38 -1.87
N SER A 83 -4.99 5.72 -1.12
CA SER A 83 -4.97 6.90 -0.24
C SER A 83 -5.06 8.21 -1.02
N PHE A 84 -4.44 8.33 -2.19
CA PHE A 84 -4.63 9.49 -3.07
C PHE A 84 -6.08 9.59 -3.60
N SER A 85 -6.68 8.46 -3.98
CA SER A 85 -8.10 8.42 -4.37
C SER A 85 -9.01 8.76 -3.19
N PHE A 86 -8.70 8.27 -1.99
CA PHE A 86 -9.44 8.59 -0.77
C PHE A 86 -9.33 10.09 -0.43
N TRP A 87 -8.14 10.69 -0.52
CA TRP A 87 -7.97 12.13 -0.35
C TRP A 87 -8.82 12.94 -1.33
N ARG A 88 -8.82 12.59 -2.59
CA ARG A 88 -9.60 13.28 -3.63
C ARG A 88 -11.11 13.21 -3.39
N ARG A 89 -11.63 12.10 -2.86
CA ARG A 89 -13.06 11.79 -2.76
C ARG A 89 -13.65 12.01 -1.37
N HIS A 90 -12.84 11.85 -0.33
CA HIS A 90 -13.27 11.79 1.08
C HIS A 90 -12.27 12.53 1.99
N ARG A 91 -11.71 13.66 1.54
CA ARG A 91 -10.63 14.35 2.27
C ARG A 91 -11.03 14.80 3.67
N GLU A 92 -12.32 15.11 3.89
CA GLU A 92 -12.90 15.49 5.17
C GLU A 92 -12.83 14.36 6.21
N ARG A 93 -12.57 13.12 5.75
CA ARG A 93 -12.39 11.93 6.60
C ARG A 93 -10.91 11.69 6.97
N VAL A 94 -9.99 12.55 6.50
CA VAL A 94 -8.55 12.40 6.73
C VAL A 94 -8.05 13.55 7.60
N ARG A 95 -7.55 13.23 8.80
CA ARG A 95 -6.88 14.21 9.68
C ARG A 95 -5.36 14.24 9.48
N ALA A 96 -4.77 13.13 9.06
CA ALA A 96 -3.34 13.00 8.78
C ALA A 96 -3.12 11.85 7.78
N LEU A 97 -2.06 11.94 6.97
CA LEU A 97 -1.75 10.98 5.91
C LEU A 97 -0.33 10.42 6.08
N ALA A 98 -0.17 9.10 6.01
CA ALA A 98 1.13 8.47 5.89
C ALA A 98 1.22 7.69 4.57
N LEU A 99 2.22 8.01 3.77
CA LEU A 99 2.49 7.43 2.46
C LEU A 99 3.76 6.58 2.55
N CYS A 100 3.61 5.27 2.55
CA CYS A 100 4.72 4.34 2.70
C CYS A 100 5.02 3.64 1.38
N ASN A 101 6.25 3.76 0.87
CA ASN A 101 6.73 2.99 -0.27
C ASN A 101 5.75 3.03 -1.47
N THR A 102 5.36 4.23 -1.93
CA THR A 102 4.31 4.41 -2.95
C THR A 102 4.74 5.36 -4.06
N ARG A 103 3.88 5.63 -5.02
CA ARG A 103 4.13 6.53 -6.16
C ARG A 103 2.91 7.39 -6.43
N ALA A 104 3.11 8.65 -6.85
CA ALA A 104 2.02 9.54 -7.24
C ALA A 104 1.74 9.47 -8.76
N ILE A 105 2.73 9.12 -9.57
CA ILE A 105 2.62 9.07 -11.04
C ILE A 105 1.74 7.91 -11.52
N ALA A 106 1.04 8.12 -12.63
CA ALA A 106 0.34 7.05 -13.35
C ALA A 106 1.33 6.05 -13.96
N ASP A 107 0.83 4.87 -14.34
CA ASP A 107 1.61 3.94 -15.15
C ASP A 107 1.84 4.51 -16.57
N THR A 108 3.01 4.24 -17.14
CA THR A 108 3.21 4.39 -18.58
C THR A 108 2.39 3.35 -19.34
N SER A 109 2.15 3.58 -20.64
CA SER A 109 1.43 2.61 -21.48
C SER A 109 2.09 1.23 -21.48
N GLU A 110 3.42 1.18 -21.41
CA GLU A 110 4.18 -0.07 -21.34
C GLU A 110 3.95 -0.80 -20.02
N VAL A 111 4.01 -0.09 -18.89
CA VAL A 111 3.74 -0.66 -17.56
C VAL A 111 2.30 -1.14 -17.46
N ALA A 112 1.33 -0.37 -17.95
CA ALA A 112 -0.08 -0.75 -17.98
C ALA A 112 -0.31 -2.01 -18.84
N ALA A 113 0.32 -2.13 -19.99
CA ALA A 113 0.27 -3.33 -20.83
C ALA A 113 0.89 -4.55 -20.13
N GLY A 114 2.03 -4.36 -19.43
CA GLY A 114 2.64 -5.40 -18.61
C GLY A 114 1.72 -5.88 -17.50
N ARG A 115 0.98 -4.97 -16.84
CA ARG A 115 -0.03 -5.35 -15.84
C ARG A 115 -1.19 -6.16 -16.44
N ALA A 116 -1.67 -5.79 -17.62
CA ALA A 116 -2.72 -6.54 -18.31
C ALA A 116 -2.28 -7.97 -18.63
N THR A 117 -1.05 -8.13 -19.12
CA THR A 117 -0.44 -9.44 -19.40
C THR A 117 -0.32 -10.27 -18.12
N MET A 118 0.20 -9.68 -17.05
CA MET A 118 0.35 -10.36 -15.75
C MET A 118 -1.02 -10.73 -15.15
N ALA A 119 -2.03 -9.88 -15.30
CA ALA A 119 -3.40 -10.17 -14.87
C ALA A 119 -3.99 -11.41 -15.58
N ALA A 120 -3.76 -11.53 -16.89
CA ALA A 120 -4.20 -12.69 -17.65
C ALA A 120 -3.47 -13.98 -17.20
N ARG A 121 -2.16 -13.89 -16.95
CA ARG A 121 -1.37 -15.00 -16.43
C ARG A 121 -1.83 -15.43 -15.04
N ALA A 122 -2.07 -14.49 -14.14
CA ALA A 122 -2.50 -14.79 -12.78
C ALA A 122 -3.84 -15.54 -12.73
N LEU A 123 -4.76 -15.28 -13.66
CA LEU A 123 -6.03 -16.02 -13.75
C LEU A 123 -5.85 -17.49 -14.12
N VAL A 124 -4.76 -17.85 -14.81
CA VAL A 124 -4.48 -19.21 -15.27
C VAL A 124 -3.49 -19.93 -14.35
N GLU A 125 -2.43 -19.21 -13.94
CA GLU A 125 -1.27 -19.78 -13.24
C GLU A 125 -1.29 -19.50 -11.73
N GLY A 126 -2.29 -18.75 -11.22
CA GLY A 126 -2.35 -18.38 -9.80
C GLY A 126 -1.41 -17.22 -9.46
N ALA A 127 -0.99 -17.14 -8.20
CA ALA A 127 -0.11 -16.10 -7.68
C ALA A 127 1.35 -16.26 -8.13
N THR A 128 1.76 -17.47 -8.52
CA THR A 128 3.16 -17.83 -8.81
C THR A 128 3.89 -16.83 -9.72
N PRO A 129 3.37 -16.45 -10.91
CA PRO A 129 4.09 -15.53 -11.79
C PRO A 129 4.28 -14.13 -11.18
N VAL A 130 3.37 -13.70 -10.32
CA VAL A 130 3.49 -12.43 -9.60
C VAL A 130 4.58 -12.53 -8.52
N VAL A 131 4.59 -13.62 -7.76
CA VAL A 131 5.60 -13.89 -6.72
C VAL A 131 6.99 -13.91 -7.33
N GLU A 132 7.20 -14.70 -8.39
CA GLU A 132 8.50 -14.82 -9.04
C GLU A 132 9.02 -13.51 -9.63
N SER A 133 8.12 -12.72 -10.22
CA SER A 133 8.47 -11.43 -10.82
C SER A 133 8.74 -10.33 -9.80
N MET A 134 7.98 -10.29 -8.70
CA MET A 134 8.02 -9.18 -7.76
C MET A 134 8.96 -9.40 -6.58
N LEU A 135 8.98 -10.60 -6.00
CA LEU A 135 9.72 -10.86 -4.75
C LEU A 135 11.19 -10.41 -4.79
N PRO A 136 11.95 -10.64 -5.87
CA PRO A 136 13.35 -10.18 -5.94
C PRO A 136 13.51 -8.65 -5.95
N ARG A 137 12.44 -7.91 -6.24
CA ARG A 137 12.43 -6.43 -6.31
C ARG A 137 11.79 -5.78 -5.08
N LEU A 138 11.07 -6.58 -4.29
CA LEU A 138 10.40 -6.11 -3.07
C LEU A 138 11.36 -5.91 -1.90
N LEU A 139 12.45 -6.66 -1.87
CA LEU A 139 13.37 -6.72 -0.73
C LEU A 139 14.72 -6.11 -1.08
N ALA A 140 15.38 -5.55 -0.08
CA ALA A 140 16.74 -5.07 -0.21
C ALA A 140 17.70 -6.23 -0.57
N PRO A 141 18.79 -5.98 -1.32
CA PRO A 141 19.78 -7.01 -1.65
C PRO A 141 20.34 -7.74 -0.42
N GLU A 142 20.59 -7.00 0.65
CA GLU A 142 21.06 -7.58 1.92
C GLU A 142 20.01 -8.53 2.54
N THR A 143 18.72 -8.13 2.53
CA THR A 143 17.62 -8.96 3.03
C THR A 143 17.52 -10.26 2.23
N LEU A 144 17.60 -10.19 0.90
CA LEU A 144 17.57 -11.38 0.03
C LEU A 144 18.71 -12.35 0.33
N ALA A 145 19.89 -11.82 0.68
CA ALA A 145 21.09 -12.63 0.94
C ALA A 145 21.17 -13.21 2.35
N THR A 146 20.64 -12.50 3.37
CA THR A 146 20.95 -12.79 4.78
C THR A 146 19.74 -13.04 5.67
N ARG A 147 18.50 -12.75 5.20
CA ARG A 147 17.28 -12.88 6.01
C ARG A 147 16.23 -13.80 5.34
N PRO A 148 16.51 -15.12 5.25
CA PRO A 148 15.60 -16.07 4.60
C PRO A 148 14.23 -16.18 5.28
N ASP A 149 14.13 -15.87 6.57
CA ASP A 149 12.88 -15.76 7.32
C ASP A 149 11.97 -14.67 6.77
N VAL A 150 12.51 -13.48 6.51
CA VAL A 150 11.77 -12.35 5.91
C VAL A 150 11.36 -12.68 4.47
N VAL A 151 12.27 -13.25 3.68
CA VAL A 151 11.98 -13.68 2.30
C VAL A 151 10.80 -14.66 2.28
N SER A 152 10.84 -15.67 3.17
CA SER A 152 9.80 -16.70 3.27
C SER A 152 8.47 -16.12 3.74
N SER A 153 8.48 -15.20 4.72
CA SER A 153 7.28 -14.54 5.23
C SER A 153 6.60 -13.71 4.14
N VAL A 154 7.35 -12.87 3.42
CA VAL A 154 6.82 -12.06 2.32
C VAL A 154 6.28 -12.95 1.19
N ARG A 155 7.00 -14.01 0.82
CA ARG A 155 6.57 -15.00 -0.17
C ARG A 155 5.22 -15.61 0.22
N ALA A 156 5.10 -16.10 1.45
CA ALA A 156 3.88 -16.76 1.94
C ALA A 156 2.66 -15.83 1.88
N LEU A 157 2.83 -14.55 2.23
CA LEU A 157 1.75 -13.55 2.10
C LEU A 157 1.33 -13.30 0.66
N MET A 158 2.26 -13.40 -0.30
CA MET A 158 1.94 -13.23 -1.72
C MET A 158 1.25 -14.47 -2.31
N GLU A 159 1.67 -15.66 -1.90
CA GLU A 159 1.20 -16.94 -2.45
C GLU A 159 -0.28 -17.22 -2.13
N VAL A 160 -0.80 -16.68 -1.02
CA VAL A 160 -2.20 -16.84 -0.64
C VAL A 160 -3.14 -15.86 -1.37
N ALA A 161 -2.61 -14.94 -2.19
CA ALA A 161 -3.42 -13.96 -2.90
C ALA A 161 -4.31 -14.63 -3.97
N PRO A 162 -5.63 -14.38 -3.96
CA PRO A 162 -6.54 -14.99 -4.93
C PRO A 162 -6.28 -14.49 -6.35
N SER A 163 -6.26 -15.38 -7.32
CA SER A 163 -6.01 -15.06 -8.75
C SER A 163 -6.91 -13.93 -9.27
N ALA A 164 -8.20 -13.97 -8.94
CA ALA A 164 -9.15 -12.93 -9.33
C ALA A 164 -8.85 -11.58 -8.68
N GLY A 165 -8.44 -11.57 -7.41
CA GLY A 165 -8.00 -10.38 -6.69
C GLY A 165 -6.74 -9.77 -7.31
N ILE A 166 -5.75 -10.61 -7.59
CA ILE A 166 -4.52 -10.20 -8.30
C ILE A 166 -4.86 -9.54 -9.64
N ALA A 167 -5.68 -10.20 -10.46
CA ALA A 167 -6.05 -9.70 -11.78
C ALA A 167 -6.83 -8.37 -11.70
N ALA A 168 -7.78 -8.28 -10.78
CA ALA A 168 -8.58 -7.07 -10.56
C ALA A 168 -7.71 -5.88 -10.13
N ALA A 169 -6.80 -6.09 -9.18
CA ALA A 169 -5.91 -5.04 -8.69
C ALA A 169 -4.91 -4.59 -9.78
N LEU A 170 -4.32 -5.53 -10.53
CA LEU A 170 -3.43 -5.19 -11.65
C LEU A 170 -4.14 -4.33 -12.70
N ARG A 171 -5.37 -4.70 -13.09
CA ARG A 171 -6.17 -3.93 -14.04
C ARG A 171 -6.56 -2.56 -13.47
N GLY A 172 -6.92 -2.50 -12.19
CA GLY A 172 -7.23 -1.23 -11.51
C GLY A 172 -6.03 -0.29 -11.41
N MET A 173 -4.85 -0.81 -11.08
CA MET A 173 -3.61 -0.04 -11.05
C MET A 173 -3.21 0.47 -12.45
N ALA A 174 -3.44 -0.32 -13.50
CA ALA A 174 -3.12 0.05 -14.88
C ALA A 174 -3.85 1.30 -15.37
N VAL A 175 -5.03 1.57 -14.83
CA VAL A 175 -5.88 2.72 -15.22
C VAL A 175 -5.94 3.82 -14.16
N ARG A 176 -5.10 3.75 -13.12
CA ARG A 176 -5.11 4.76 -12.08
C ARG A 176 -4.72 6.14 -12.62
N ALA A 177 -5.36 7.16 -12.13
CA ALA A 177 -5.03 8.53 -12.46
C ALA A 177 -3.64 8.91 -11.91
N ASP A 178 -2.97 9.84 -12.60
CA ASP A 178 -1.81 10.54 -12.06
C ASP A 178 -2.25 11.44 -10.90
N SER A 179 -1.60 11.28 -9.75
CA SER A 179 -1.92 12.02 -8.53
C SER A 179 -0.93 13.17 -8.26
N THR A 180 0.00 13.45 -9.17
CA THR A 180 1.01 14.49 -8.97
C THR A 180 0.39 15.87 -8.75
N ALA A 181 -0.63 16.22 -9.54
CA ALA A 181 -1.36 17.49 -9.39
C ALA A 181 -2.18 17.58 -8.09
N LEU A 182 -2.43 16.45 -7.43
CA LEU A 182 -3.15 16.39 -6.15
C LEU A 182 -2.25 16.74 -4.96
N LEU A 183 -0.94 16.47 -5.03
CA LEU A 183 -0.01 16.59 -3.91
C LEU A 183 -0.04 17.98 -3.24
N PRO A 184 -0.04 19.10 -3.97
CA PRO A 184 -0.10 20.44 -3.34
C PRO A 184 -1.42 20.73 -2.61
N THR A 185 -2.47 19.95 -2.85
CA THR A 185 -3.78 20.10 -2.18
C THR A 185 -3.87 19.36 -0.85
N ILE A 186 -2.87 18.52 -0.53
CA ILE A 186 -2.82 17.77 0.73
C ILE A 186 -2.36 18.72 1.83
N ASP A 187 -3.32 19.27 2.56
CA ASP A 187 -3.13 20.31 3.57
C ASP A 187 -3.09 19.78 5.01
N VAL A 188 -3.18 18.46 5.19
CA VAL A 188 -3.05 17.78 6.48
C VAL A 188 -1.59 17.39 6.76
N PRO A 189 -1.21 17.18 8.05
CA PRO A 189 0.09 16.60 8.37
C PRO A 189 0.34 15.33 7.57
N THR A 190 1.50 15.23 6.93
CA THR A 190 1.82 14.07 6.08
C THR A 190 3.19 13.50 6.41
N LEU A 191 3.25 12.18 6.57
CA LEU A 191 4.50 11.42 6.71
C LEU A 191 4.76 10.64 5.43
N VAL A 192 5.94 10.79 4.86
CA VAL A 192 6.41 10.00 3.69
C VAL A 192 7.50 9.06 4.17
N VAL A 193 7.30 7.75 4.01
CA VAL A 193 8.26 6.72 4.42
C VAL A 193 8.72 5.93 3.22
N VAL A 194 10.02 5.70 3.12
CA VAL A 194 10.62 4.94 2.02
C VAL A 194 11.83 4.14 2.50
N GLY A 195 12.02 2.94 1.96
CA GLY A 195 13.26 2.17 2.14
C GLY A 195 14.37 2.71 1.25
N GLU A 196 15.59 2.80 1.79
CA GLU A 196 16.80 3.26 1.08
C GLU A 196 17.05 2.52 -0.25
N HIS A 197 16.70 1.23 -0.29
CA HIS A 197 16.90 0.34 -1.44
C HIS A 197 15.59 -0.02 -2.16
N ASP A 198 14.54 0.78 -2.00
CA ASP A 198 13.26 0.53 -2.68
C ASP A 198 13.41 0.68 -4.21
N ALA A 199 13.36 -0.46 -4.91
CA ALA A 199 13.47 -0.52 -6.37
C ALA A 199 12.12 -0.32 -7.09
N ILE A 200 11.01 -0.26 -6.36
CA ILE A 200 9.65 -0.11 -6.92
C ILE A 200 9.18 1.33 -6.81
N SER A 201 9.35 1.96 -5.65
CA SER A 201 9.11 3.39 -5.42
C SER A 201 10.41 4.05 -4.91
N PRO A 202 11.32 4.42 -5.83
CA PRO A 202 12.66 4.88 -5.45
C PRO A 202 12.65 6.07 -4.50
N PRO A 203 13.62 6.19 -3.58
CA PRO A 203 13.70 7.31 -2.64
C PRO A 203 13.60 8.69 -3.29
N ALA A 204 14.14 8.85 -4.48
CA ALA A 204 14.05 10.11 -5.23
C ALA A 204 12.60 10.50 -5.57
N GLU A 205 11.76 9.53 -6.00
CA GLU A 205 10.32 9.79 -6.23
C GLU A 205 9.59 10.11 -4.91
N MET A 206 9.87 9.38 -3.85
CA MET A 206 9.24 9.61 -2.56
C MET A 206 9.62 10.98 -1.96
N ARG A 207 10.88 11.40 -2.11
CA ARG A 207 11.30 12.77 -1.76
C ARG A 207 10.59 13.81 -2.61
N GLY A 208 10.34 13.54 -3.90
CA GLY A 208 9.54 14.40 -4.78
C GLY A 208 8.09 14.54 -4.31
N ILE A 209 7.46 13.46 -3.87
CA ILE A 209 6.12 13.48 -3.26
C ILE A 209 6.13 14.35 -1.99
N ALA A 210 7.10 14.14 -1.11
CA ALA A 210 7.22 14.93 0.11
C ALA A 210 7.42 16.42 -0.20
N ALA A 211 8.31 16.77 -1.12
CA ALA A 211 8.57 18.16 -1.49
C ALA A 211 7.33 18.88 -2.06
N ALA A 212 6.41 18.15 -2.67
CA ALA A 212 5.18 18.69 -3.25
C ALA A 212 4.02 18.83 -2.26
N ILE A 213 4.10 18.21 -1.07
CA ILE A 213 3.06 18.27 -0.03
C ILE A 213 3.44 19.29 1.02
N PRO A 214 2.66 20.37 1.24
CA PRO A 214 3.06 21.52 2.08
C PRO A 214 3.41 21.19 3.53
N ARG A 215 2.77 20.18 4.12
CA ARG A 215 2.94 19.80 5.54
C ARG A 215 3.53 18.40 5.69
N SER A 216 4.52 18.09 4.87
CA SER A 216 5.13 16.77 4.86
C SER A 216 6.45 16.71 5.64
N ARG A 217 6.79 15.52 6.11
CA ARG A 217 8.12 15.12 6.54
C ARG A 217 8.46 13.74 5.98
N THR A 218 9.74 13.47 5.81
CA THR A 218 10.23 12.20 5.25
C THR A 218 11.01 11.41 6.29
N VAL A 219 10.81 10.09 6.26
CA VAL A 219 11.64 9.09 6.96
C VAL A 219 12.16 8.12 5.91
N GLU A 220 13.47 8.05 5.77
CA GLU A 220 14.15 7.06 4.92
C GLU A 220 14.70 5.96 5.82
N LEU A 221 14.32 4.71 5.55
CA LEU A 221 14.67 3.55 6.36
C LEU A 221 15.95 2.92 5.79
N PRO A 222 17.05 2.89 6.55
CA PRO A 222 18.32 2.36 6.05
C PRO A 222 18.25 0.85 5.80
N ARG A 223 18.99 0.37 4.81
CA ARG A 223 19.11 -1.06 4.43
C ARG A 223 17.77 -1.74 4.16
N CYS A 224 16.74 -1.00 3.85
CA CYS A 224 15.37 -1.45 3.64
C CYS A 224 14.99 -1.30 2.17
N GLY A 225 14.35 -2.31 1.61
CA GLY A 225 13.75 -2.31 0.28
C GLY A 225 12.33 -1.75 0.31
N HIS A 226 11.48 -2.33 -0.56
CA HIS A 226 10.07 -1.94 -0.65
C HIS A 226 9.24 -2.42 0.55
N MET A 227 9.58 -3.58 1.15
CA MET A 227 8.78 -4.21 2.22
C MET A 227 9.15 -3.68 3.61
N SER A 228 9.03 -2.37 3.82
CA SER A 228 9.35 -1.74 5.11
C SER A 228 8.56 -2.32 6.29
N THR A 229 7.39 -2.88 6.06
CA THR A 229 6.59 -3.60 7.06
C THR A 229 7.21 -4.89 7.57
N HIS A 230 8.20 -5.44 6.84
CA HIS A 230 8.90 -6.70 7.16
C HIS A 230 10.40 -6.49 7.39
N GLU A 231 11.01 -5.64 6.59
CA GLU A 231 12.45 -5.40 6.65
C GLU A 231 12.84 -4.49 7.82
N ALA A 232 11.99 -3.49 8.12
CA ALA A 232 12.22 -2.45 9.13
C ALA A 232 10.92 -2.15 9.92
N ALA A 233 10.23 -3.21 10.39
CA ALA A 233 8.91 -3.11 11.02
C ALA A 233 8.92 -2.25 12.29
N GLU A 234 9.96 -2.36 13.13
CA GLU A 234 10.09 -1.59 14.37
C GLU A 234 10.32 -0.10 14.10
N GLU A 235 11.19 0.22 13.14
CA GLU A 235 11.48 1.59 12.72
C GLU A 235 10.25 2.24 12.08
N LEU A 236 9.54 1.52 11.21
CA LEU A 236 8.29 1.98 10.61
C LEU A 236 7.22 2.23 11.68
N ALA A 237 7.02 1.26 12.59
CA ALA A 237 6.06 1.40 13.68
C ALA A 237 6.42 2.58 14.60
N GLY A 238 7.71 2.78 14.87
CA GLY A 238 8.24 3.92 15.63
C GLY A 238 7.93 5.26 14.95
N ALA A 239 8.19 5.37 13.65
CA ALA A 239 7.90 6.58 12.87
C ALA A 239 6.39 6.89 12.83
N LEU A 240 5.55 5.88 12.58
CA LEU A 240 4.09 6.02 12.58
C LEU A 240 3.55 6.39 13.97
N LYS A 241 4.08 5.79 15.05
CA LYS A 241 3.71 6.12 16.42
C LYS A 241 3.98 7.59 16.75
N VAL A 242 5.18 8.09 16.44
CA VAL A 242 5.53 9.49 16.65
C VAL A 242 4.60 10.38 15.83
N PHE A 243 4.40 10.06 14.56
CA PHE A 243 3.54 10.82 13.66
C PHE A 243 2.10 10.97 14.19
N VAL A 244 1.49 9.88 14.64
CA VAL A 244 0.09 9.89 15.15
C VAL A 244 -0.06 10.73 16.41
N ARG A 245 0.97 10.81 17.25
CA ARG A 245 0.92 11.61 18.49
C ARG A 245 1.07 13.11 18.25
N GLU A 246 1.64 13.50 17.12
CA GLU A 246 1.92 14.89 16.75
C GLU A 246 0.90 15.48 15.75
N SER A 247 -0.07 14.65 15.24
CA SER A 247 -1.01 15.02 14.19
C SER A 247 -2.38 15.38 14.69
#